data_426e4445c6fc0eb4185c2aec7cab0ccc
#
_entry.id   426e4445c6fc0eb4185c2aec7cab0ccc
#
_cell.length_a   1.000
_cell.length_b   1.000
_cell.length_c   1.000
_cell.angle_alpha   90.00
_cell.angle_beta   90.00
_cell.angle_gamma   90.00
#
_symmetry.space_group_name_H-M   'P 1'
#
loop_
_entity.id
_entity.type
_entity.pdbx_description
1 polymer ?
#
loop_
_entity_poly.entity_id
_entity_poly.type
_entity_poly.pdbx_seq_one_letter_code
_entity_poly.pdbx_strand_id
1 'polypeptide(L)'
;GLGDVYKRQGQYGHVWVKFEPNPDKGYEFVDNIVGGVVPREYIGVVDKGLQEALSTGVLAGYPMVDVKCTLFDGSYHDVDSSEMAFKIAASMALKEAKNKCKPILLEPIMKVVVVAPEEYTGGVVGDITSRRGKPVGQEARGNAISFTAMVPLSEMFGYATSLRSNTQGR
;
A
#
# COMPACT_ATOMS: atom_id res chain seq x y z
N GLY A 1 1.19 3.25 -19.60
CA GLY A 1 1.22 1.79 -19.67
C GLY A 1 2.65 1.30 -19.84
N LEU A 2 2.98 0.19 -19.16
CA LEU A 2 4.29 -0.44 -19.22
C LEU A 2 4.15 -1.82 -19.84
N GLY A 3 5.03 -2.12 -20.82
CA GLY A 3 5.13 -3.43 -21.42
C GLY A 3 6.43 -4.11 -21.06
N ASP A 4 6.37 -5.38 -20.82
CA ASP A 4 7.54 -6.18 -20.55
C ASP A 4 7.51 -7.52 -21.29
N VAL A 5 8.67 -7.91 -21.78
CA VAL A 5 8.86 -9.16 -22.51
C VAL A 5 9.89 -10.00 -21.77
N TYR A 6 9.48 -11.15 -21.28
CA TYR A 6 10.40 -12.17 -20.81
C TYR A 6 10.63 -13.18 -21.90
N LYS A 7 11.87 -13.24 -22.40
CA LYS A 7 12.28 -14.20 -23.41
C LYS A 7 13.59 -14.87 -23.00
N ARG A 8 13.55 -16.15 -22.79
CA ARG A 8 14.70 -16.99 -22.55
C ARG A 8 14.54 -18.27 -23.36
N GLN A 9 15.59 -19.03 -23.56
CA GLN A 9 15.55 -20.24 -24.35
C GLN A 9 14.34 -21.13 -23.97
N GLY A 10 13.42 -21.32 -24.92
CA GLY A 10 12.20 -22.12 -24.72
C GLY A 10 11.13 -21.44 -23.82
N GLN A 11 11.24 -20.17 -23.52
CA GLN A 11 10.25 -19.44 -22.70
C GLN A 11 9.96 -18.04 -23.24
N TYR A 12 8.68 -17.69 -23.32
CA TYR A 12 8.22 -16.40 -23.78
C TYR A 12 6.98 -15.95 -23.03
N GLY A 13 7.01 -14.73 -22.51
CA GLY A 13 5.85 -14.05 -21.93
C GLY A 13 5.95 -12.54 -22.21
N HIS A 14 4.85 -11.96 -22.66
CA HIS A 14 4.80 -10.52 -22.98
C HIS A 14 3.49 -9.93 -22.47
N VAL A 15 3.59 -8.90 -21.63
CA VAL A 15 2.45 -8.23 -21.04
C VAL A 15 2.60 -6.71 -21.11
N TRP A 16 1.46 -6.04 -21.27
CA TRP A 16 1.32 -4.60 -21.06
C TRP A 16 0.38 -4.36 -19.90
N VAL A 17 0.89 -3.74 -18.85
CA VAL A 17 0.16 -3.50 -17.62
C VAL A 17 0.15 -2.00 -17.31
N LYS A 18 -1.02 -1.48 -16.95
CA LYS A 18 -1.17 -0.14 -16.43
C LYS A 18 -1.26 -0.21 -14.91
N PHE A 19 -0.42 0.54 -14.22
CA PHE A 19 -0.43 0.67 -12.77
C PHE A 19 -1.01 2.01 -12.37
N GLU A 20 -1.97 2.00 -11.46
CA GLU A 20 -2.64 3.20 -10.95
C GLU A 20 -2.76 3.14 -9.43
N PRO A 21 -2.69 4.29 -8.73
CA PRO A 21 -3.09 4.34 -7.34
C PRO A 21 -4.57 3.93 -7.19
N ASN A 22 -4.87 3.21 -6.13
CA ASN A 22 -6.24 2.78 -5.80
C ASN A 22 -6.52 3.08 -4.32
N PRO A 23 -6.56 4.35 -3.91
CA PRO A 23 -6.59 4.75 -2.51
C PRO A 23 -7.73 4.10 -1.74
N ASP A 24 -7.39 3.49 -0.58
CA ASP A 24 -8.31 2.86 0.37
C ASP A 24 -9.12 1.67 -0.18
N LYS A 25 -8.79 1.18 -1.38
CA LYS A 25 -9.50 0.06 -2.02
C LYS A 25 -8.67 -1.22 -2.12
N GLY A 26 -7.40 -1.17 -1.73
CA GLY A 26 -6.51 -2.32 -1.80
C GLY A 26 -6.07 -2.66 -3.22
N TYR A 27 -5.78 -3.94 -3.42
CA TYR A 27 -5.39 -4.46 -4.72
C TYR A 27 -6.61 -4.71 -5.60
N GLU A 28 -6.52 -4.27 -6.85
CA GLU A 28 -7.52 -4.55 -7.89
C GLU A 28 -6.82 -4.97 -9.17
N PHE A 29 -7.28 -6.06 -9.78
CA PHE A 29 -6.82 -6.52 -11.07
C PHE A 29 -7.94 -6.38 -12.10
N VAL A 30 -7.62 -5.79 -13.25
CA VAL A 30 -8.57 -5.63 -14.35
C VAL A 30 -8.02 -6.32 -15.60
N ASP A 31 -8.81 -7.21 -16.15
CA ASP A 31 -8.55 -7.86 -17.42
C ASP A 31 -9.21 -7.06 -18.55
N ASN A 32 -8.41 -6.36 -19.34
CA ASN A 32 -8.81 -5.62 -20.52
C ASN A 32 -8.23 -6.21 -21.80
N ILE A 33 -7.93 -7.50 -21.80
CA ILE A 33 -7.42 -8.19 -22.99
C ILE A 33 -8.50 -8.27 -24.04
N VAL A 34 -8.13 -7.93 -25.29
CA VAL A 34 -9.00 -7.98 -26.46
C VAL A 34 -8.42 -8.96 -27.47
N GLY A 35 -9.30 -9.74 -28.10
CA GLY A 35 -8.90 -10.64 -29.19
C GLY A 35 -8.07 -11.83 -28.79
N GLY A 36 -8.01 -12.18 -27.50
CA GLY A 36 -7.28 -13.34 -27.02
C GLY A 36 -5.77 -13.27 -27.19
N VAL A 37 -5.18 -12.07 -27.28
CA VAL A 37 -3.72 -11.87 -27.45
C VAL A 37 -2.92 -12.46 -26.31
N VAL A 38 -3.51 -12.51 -25.12
CA VAL A 38 -3.05 -13.31 -23.98
C VAL A 38 -4.14 -14.32 -23.67
N PRO A 39 -3.86 -15.63 -23.77
CA PRO A 39 -4.84 -16.67 -23.47
C PRO A 39 -5.36 -16.59 -22.03
N ARG A 40 -6.62 -16.96 -21.83
CA ARG A 40 -7.28 -16.91 -20.51
C ARG A 40 -6.50 -17.64 -19.41
N GLU A 41 -5.89 -18.76 -19.74
CA GLU A 41 -5.09 -19.55 -18.80
C GLU A 41 -3.90 -18.77 -18.22
N TYR A 42 -3.37 -17.81 -18.97
CA TYR A 42 -2.25 -16.97 -18.53
C TYR A 42 -2.66 -15.68 -17.83
N ILE A 43 -3.89 -15.22 -18.02
CA ILE A 43 -4.38 -13.99 -17.38
C ILE A 43 -4.38 -14.14 -15.86
N GLY A 44 -4.88 -15.26 -15.34
CA GLY A 44 -4.84 -15.55 -13.90
C GLY A 44 -3.42 -15.68 -13.35
N VAL A 45 -2.49 -16.17 -14.16
CA VAL A 45 -1.08 -16.26 -13.78
C VAL A 45 -0.43 -14.87 -13.67
N VAL A 46 -0.77 -13.97 -14.60
CA VAL A 46 -0.32 -12.55 -14.53
C VAL A 46 -0.83 -11.89 -13.27
N ASP A 47 -2.10 -12.06 -12.92
CA ASP A 47 -2.67 -11.55 -11.68
C ASP A 47 -1.91 -12.04 -10.44
N LYS A 48 -1.69 -13.35 -10.34
CA LYS A 48 -0.90 -13.93 -9.24
C LYS A 48 0.53 -13.41 -9.21
N GLY A 49 1.18 -13.30 -10.36
CA GLY A 49 2.54 -12.77 -10.47
C GLY A 49 2.64 -11.31 -10.01
N LEU A 50 1.65 -10.49 -10.36
CA LEU A 50 1.56 -9.10 -9.88
C LEU A 50 1.36 -9.04 -8.37
N GLN A 51 0.47 -9.86 -7.81
CA GLN A 51 0.24 -9.91 -6.37
C GLN A 51 1.50 -10.31 -5.60
N GLU A 52 2.22 -11.33 -6.06
CA GLU A 52 3.48 -11.75 -5.44
C GLU A 52 4.55 -10.66 -5.54
N ALA A 53 4.67 -9.99 -6.68
CA ALA A 53 5.63 -8.91 -6.86
C ALA A 53 5.28 -7.70 -5.99
N LEU A 54 4.01 -7.36 -5.84
CA LEU A 54 3.56 -6.28 -4.96
C LEU A 54 3.80 -6.60 -3.49
N SER A 55 3.77 -7.86 -3.08
CA SER A 55 4.01 -8.26 -1.69
C SER A 55 5.44 -7.99 -1.22
N THR A 56 6.40 -8.03 -2.13
CA THR A 56 7.80 -7.66 -1.85
C THR A 56 8.12 -6.23 -2.25
N GLY A 57 7.29 -5.63 -3.09
CA GLY A 57 7.40 -4.26 -3.53
C GLY A 57 8.64 -3.94 -4.36
N VAL A 58 8.84 -2.65 -4.60
CA VAL A 58 9.96 -2.14 -5.38
C VAL A 58 10.88 -1.22 -4.56
N LEU A 59 10.52 -0.93 -3.33
CA LEU A 59 11.24 0.00 -2.46
C LEU A 59 11.44 -0.62 -1.07
N ALA A 60 12.71 -0.85 -0.72
CA ALA A 60 13.15 -1.36 0.58
C ALA A 60 12.50 -2.68 1.04
N GLY A 61 11.93 -3.47 0.12
CA GLY A 61 11.28 -4.74 0.44
C GLY A 61 9.90 -4.61 1.09
N TYR A 62 9.37 -3.41 1.23
CA TYR A 62 8.02 -3.19 1.78
C TYR A 62 6.94 -3.49 0.74
N PRO A 63 5.83 -4.12 1.16
CA PRO A 63 4.70 -4.35 0.25
C PRO A 63 4.17 -3.04 -0.34
N MET A 64 3.81 -3.07 -1.61
CA MET A 64 3.05 -2.00 -2.23
C MET A 64 1.57 -2.22 -1.98
N VAL A 65 0.86 -1.18 -1.58
CA VAL A 65 -0.56 -1.23 -1.22
C VAL A 65 -1.38 -0.28 -2.07
N ASP A 66 -2.68 -0.54 -2.16
CA ASP A 66 -3.64 0.31 -2.88
C ASP A 66 -3.23 0.55 -4.33
N VAL A 67 -3.03 -0.52 -5.07
CA VAL A 67 -2.63 -0.50 -6.47
C VAL A 67 -3.67 -1.19 -7.34
N LYS A 68 -4.06 -0.53 -8.42
CA LYS A 68 -4.88 -1.09 -9.48
C LYS A 68 -3.99 -1.45 -10.66
N CYS A 69 -4.03 -2.71 -11.07
CA CYS A 69 -3.30 -3.24 -12.21
C CYS A 69 -4.27 -3.60 -13.33
N THR A 70 -4.09 -3.00 -14.50
CA THR A 70 -4.90 -3.31 -15.68
C THR A 70 -4.02 -3.98 -16.73
N LEU A 71 -4.28 -5.25 -17.01
CA LEU A 71 -3.66 -5.97 -18.10
C LEU A 71 -4.45 -5.67 -19.38
N PHE A 72 -3.84 -4.97 -20.34
CA PHE A 72 -4.57 -4.50 -21.51
C PHE A 72 -4.01 -4.98 -22.84
N ASP A 73 -2.81 -5.52 -22.88
CA ASP A 73 -2.19 -6.07 -24.07
C ASP A 73 -1.09 -7.08 -23.73
N GLY A 74 -0.59 -7.73 -24.72
CA GLY A 74 0.48 -8.71 -24.59
C GLY A 74 0.61 -9.52 -25.87
N SER A 75 1.40 -10.55 -25.83
CA SER A 75 1.51 -11.53 -26.89
C SER A 75 1.91 -12.89 -26.34
N TYR A 76 1.73 -13.90 -27.15
CA TYR A 76 1.88 -15.29 -26.76
C TYR A 76 2.46 -16.11 -27.93
N HIS A 77 3.25 -17.10 -27.60
CA HIS A 77 3.79 -18.07 -28.53
C HIS A 77 3.32 -19.48 -28.19
N ASP A 78 2.75 -20.20 -29.15
CA ASP A 78 2.19 -21.54 -28.94
C ASP A 78 3.17 -22.52 -28.29
N VAL A 79 4.46 -22.42 -28.64
CA VAL A 79 5.49 -23.38 -28.22
C VAL A 79 6.25 -22.89 -26.97
N ASP A 80 6.54 -21.58 -26.90
CA ASP A 80 7.47 -21.00 -25.92
C ASP A 80 6.79 -20.32 -24.75
N SER A 81 5.48 -20.12 -24.80
CA SER A 81 4.75 -19.51 -23.69
C SER A 81 4.50 -20.52 -22.57
N SER A 82 4.64 -20.06 -21.35
CA SER A 82 4.42 -20.84 -20.14
C SER A 82 3.90 -19.96 -19.00
N GLU A 83 3.31 -20.61 -18.00
CA GLU A 83 2.88 -19.91 -16.78
C GLU A 83 4.04 -19.17 -16.12
N MET A 84 5.21 -19.81 -16.01
CA MET A 84 6.39 -19.20 -15.41
C MET A 84 6.85 -17.97 -16.19
N ALA A 85 6.84 -18.03 -17.53
CA ALA A 85 7.23 -16.90 -18.37
C ALA A 85 6.32 -15.67 -18.16
N PHE A 86 5.01 -15.89 -18.10
CA PHE A 86 4.05 -14.81 -17.83
C PHE A 86 4.16 -14.26 -16.39
N LYS A 87 4.42 -15.13 -15.43
CA LYS A 87 4.65 -14.72 -14.06
C LYS A 87 5.89 -13.81 -13.92
N ILE A 88 6.97 -14.19 -14.59
CA ILE A 88 8.21 -13.40 -14.62
C ILE A 88 7.98 -12.09 -15.38
N ALA A 89 7.28 -12.11 -16.50
CA ALA A 89 6.95 -10.89 -17.25
C ALA A 89 6.14 -9.89 -16.40
N ALA A 90 5.17 -10.38 -15.62
CA ALA A 90 4.42 -9.56 -14.68
C ALA A 90 5.31 -8.91 -13.62
N SER A 91 6.23 -9.68 -13.04
CA SER A 91 7.21 -9.17 -12.07
C SER A 91 8.12 -8.11 -12.67
N MET A 92 8.58 -8.32 -13.90
CA MET A 92 9.43 -7.37 -14.63
C MET A 92 8.67 -6.07 -14.92
N ALA A 93 7.40 -6.15 -15.31
CA ALA A 93 6.56 -4.98 -15.54
C ALA A 93 6.46 -4.10 -14.28
N LEU A 94 6.28 -4.70 -13.11
CA LEU A 94 6.27 -3.95 -11.85
C LEU A 94 7.63 -3.31 -11.53
N LYS A 95 8.73 -4.00 -11.77
CA LYS A 95 10.07 -3.46 -11.57
C LYS A 95 10.36 -2.28 -12.49
N GLU A 96 9.91 -2.36 -13.74
CA GLU A 96 10.01 -1.24 -14.68
C GLU A 96 9.18 -0.03 -14.22
N ALA A 97 8.03 -0.28 -13.62
CA ALA A 97 7.18 0.77 -13.06
C ALA A 97 7.89 1.62 -12.01
N LYS A 98 8.82 1.06 -11.24
CA LYS A 98 9.64 1.80 -10.27
C LYS A 98 10.30 3.03 -10.87
N ASN A 99 10.78 2.93 -12.12
CA ASN A 99 11.51 4.01 -12.77
C ASN A 99 10.58 5.10 -13.35
N LYS A 100 9.31 4.79 -13.54
CA LYS A 100 8.32 5.67 -14.18
C LYS A 100 7.26 6.19 -13.21
N CYS A 101 6.95 5.41 -12.19
CA CYS A 101 6.08 5.81 -11.09
C CYS A 101 6.98 6.21 -9.92
N LYS A 102 6.67 7.25 -9.22
CA LYS A 102 7.47 7.70 -8.07
C LYS A 102 6.97 7.04 -6.79
N PRO A 103 7.43 5.82 -6.46
CA PRO A 103 6.99 5.14 -5.24
C PRO A 103 7.51 5.90 -4.01
N ILE A 104 6.68 5.95 -2.97
CA ILE A 104 7.03 6.56 -1.70
C ILE A 104 6.82 5.56 -0.57
N LEU A 105 7.58 5.70 0.51
CA LEU A 105 7.35 4.95 1.73
C LEU A 105 6.16 5.54 2.48
N LEU A 106 5.25 4.66 2.88
CA LEU A 106 4.16 5.01 3.77
C LEU A 106 4.51 4.64 5.20
N GLU A 107 4.04 5.43 6.15
CA GLU A 107 4.15 5.10 7.56
C GLU A 107 2.78 4.79 8.15
N PRO A 108 2.68 3.84 9.10
CA PRO A 108 1.43 3.57 9.78
C PRO A 108 0.96 4.79 10.59
N ILE A 109 -0.29 5.16 10.42
CA ILE A 109 -0.94 6.21 11.22
C ILE A 109 -1.96 5.54 12.14
N MET A 110 -1.89 5.85 13.43
CA MET A 110 -2.81 5.35 14.43
C MET A 110 -3.88 6.37 14.77
N LYS A 111 -5.10 5.89 14.96
CA LYS A 111 -6.15 6.67 15.62
C LYS A 111 -5.94 6.53 17.13
N VAL A 112 -5.66 7.63 17.79
CA VAL A 112 -5.43 7.70 19.22
C VAL A 112 -6.59 8.42 19.88
N VAL A 113 -7.17 7.80 20.91
CA VAL A 113 -8.22 8.39 21.74
C VAL A 113 -7.69 8.52 23.16
N VAL A 114 -7.64 9.74 23.66
CA VAL A 114 -7.19 10.04 25.03
C VAL A 114 -8.35 10.59 25.82
N VAL A 115 -8.61 9.98 26.97
CA VAL A 115 -9.62 10.47 27.92
C VAL A 115 -8.87 10.97 29.16
N ALA A 116 -9.03 12.24 29.47
CA ALA A 116 -8.38 12.88 30.60
C ALA A 116 -9.28 13.97 31.21
N PRO A 117 -9.05 14.36 32.49
CA PRO A 117 -9.73 15.51 33.05
C PRO A 117 -9.51 16.78 32.23
N GLU A 118 -10.51 17.61 32.14
CA GLU A 118 -10.50 18.83 31.32
C GLU A 118 -9.27 19.73 31.57
N GLU A 119 -8.83 19.84 32.82
CA GLU A 119 -7.68 20.65 33.22
C GLU A 119 -6.36 20.24 32.55
N TYR A 120 -6.26 18.97 32.06
CA TYR A 120 -5.06 18.43 31.39
C TYR A 120 -5.14 18.48 29.85
N THR A 121 -6.25 18.93 29.29
CA THR A 121 -6.47 18.91 27.83
C THR A 121 -5.38 19.65 27.07
N GLY A 122 -4.96 20.82 27.55
CA GLY A 122 -3.89 21.58 26.90
C GLY A 122 -2.57 20.84 26.80
N GLY A 123 -2.18 20.15 27.89
CA GLY A 123 -0.97 19.33 27.91
C GLY A 123 -1.05 18.12 26.98
N VAL A 124 -2.21 17.46 26.94
CA VAL A 124 -2.47 16.32 26.06
C VAL A 124 -2.40 16.73 24.59
N VAL A 125 -3.09 17.81 24.22
CA VAL A 125 -3.09 18.33 22.85
C VAL A 125 -1.69 18.77 22.42
N GLY A 126 -0.96 19.45 23.28
CA GLY A 126 0.41 19.89 23.02
C GLY A 126 1.36 18.73 22.78
N ASP A 127 1.30 17.69 23.61
CA ASP A 127 2.14 16.49 23.44
C ASP A 127 1.80 15.73 22.17
N ILE A 128 0.52 15.50 21.89
CA ILE A 128 0.07 14.84 20.65
C ILE A 128 0.50 15.63 19.42
N THR A 129 0.40 16.94 19.45
CA THR A 129 0.84 17.80 18.34
C THR A 129 2.34 17.72 18.13
N SER A 130 3.14 17.68 19.22
CA SER A 130 4.59 17.50 19.14
C SER A 130 4.99 16.14 18.53
N ARG A 131 4.11 15.16 18.57
CA ARG A 131 4.28 13.82 17.97
C ARG A 131 3.74 13.74 16.54
N ARG A 132 3.67 14.86 15.83
CA ARG A 132 3.10 14.96 14.47
C ARG A 132 1.63 14.52 14.40
N GLY A 133 0.93 14.57 15.52
CA GLY A 133 -0.48 14.23 15.60
C GLY A 133 -1.36 15.30 14.97
N LYS A 134 -2.43 14.84 14.29
CA LYS A 134 -3.47 15.73 13.76
C LYS A 134 -4.74 15.55 14.58
N PRO A 135 -5.22 16.57 15.29
CA PRO A 135 -6.51 16.50 15.98
C PRO A 135 -7.65 16.22 15.02
N VAL A 136 -8.53 15.31 15.40
CA VAL A 136 -9.72 14.93 14.62
C VAL A 136 -10.99 15.38 15.31
N GLY A 137 -11.05 15.30 16.62
CA GLY A 137 -12.23 15.68 17.37
C GLY A 137 -12.02 15.68 18.87
N GLN A 138 -12.99 16.26 19.58
CA GLN A 138 -13.00 16.35 21.02
C GLN A 138 -14.43 16.27 21.51
N GLU A 139 -14.69 15.49 22.54
CA GLU A 139 -16.01 15.35 23.14
C GLU A 139 -15.92 15.46 24.67
N ALA A 140 -16.88 16.13 25.25
CA ALA A 140 -17.04 16.14 26.70
C ALA A 140 -17.66 14.81 27.17
N ARG A 141 -17.08 14.24 28.24
CA ARG A 141 -17.60 13.04 28.91
C ARG A 141 -17.64 13.27 30.43
N GLY A 142 -18.75 13.83 30.91
CA GLY A 142 -18.84 14.23 32.32
C GLY A 142 -17.79 15.28 32.63
N ASN A 143 -16.90 15.02 33.59
CA ASN A 143 -15.80 15.90 33.97
C ASN A 143 -14.53 15.67 33.15
N ALA A 144 -14.55 14.77 32.19
CA ALA A 144 -13.43 14.44 31.34
C ALA A 144 -13.67 14.89 29.91
N ILE A 145 -12.59 14.98 29.16
CA ILE A 145 -12.59 15.23 27.72
C ILE A 145 -12.03 14.02 27.01
N SER A 146 -12.71 13.56 25.98
CA SER A 146 -12.23 12.55 25.04
C SER A 146 -11.65 13.26 23.83
N PHE A 147 -10.35 13.17 23.64
CA PHE A 147 -9.61 13.80 22.55
C PHE A 147 -9.16 12.74 21.54
N THR A 148 -9.46 12.94 20.27
CA THR A 148 -9.10 12.02 19.20
C THR A 148 -8.13 12.67 18.23
N ALA A 149 -7.06 11.96 17.88
CA ALA A 149 -6.07 12.43 16.91
C ALA A 149 -5.55 11.27 16.06
N MET A 150 -5.04 11.59 14.88
CA MET A 150 -4.30 10.66 14.02
C MET A 150 -2.82 10.93 14.21
N VAL A 151 -2.07 9.91 14.65
CA VAL A 151 -0.65 10.05 15.03
C VAL A 151 0.17 8.94 14.40
N PRO A 152 1.33 9.24 13.79
CA PRO A 152 2.23 8.20 13.29
C PRO A 152 2.63 7.23 14.40
N LEU A 153 2.57 5.93 14.10
CA LEU A 153 2.93 4.88 15.07
C LEU A 153 4.32 5.08 15.65
N SER A 154 5.29 5.51 14.82
CA SER A 154 6.67 5.75 15.26
C SER A 154 6.80 6.79 16.37
N GLU A 155 5.84 7.71 16.47
CA GLU A 155 5.81 8.77 17.47
C GLU A 155 5.12 8.36 18.78
N MET A 156 4.50 7.16 18.82
CA MET A 156 3.70 6.72 19.96
C MET A 156 4.48 5.90 20.98
N PHE A 157 5.73 5.55 20.69
CA PHE A 157 6.56 4.82 21.66
C PHE A 157 6.79 5.67 22.93
N GLY A 158 6.55 5.07 24.08
CA GLY A 158 6.67 5.76 25.37
C GLY A 158 5.52 6.73 25.69
N TYR A 159 4.48 6.78 24.86
CA TYR A 159 3.37 7.73 25.06
C TYR A 159 2.64 7.53 26.41
N ALA A 160 2.43 6.30 26.82
CA ALA A 160 1.74 6.04 28.11
C ALA A 160 2.45 6.67 29.30
N THR A 161 3.77 6.69 29.29
CA THR A 161 4.57 7.34 30.33
C THR A 161 4.43 8.87 30.26
N SER A 162 4.49 9.45 29.08
CA SER A 162 4.28 10.88 28.87
C SER A 162 2.88 11.31 29.31
N LEU A 163 1.86 10.52 28.98
CA LEU A 163 0.48 10.80 29.38
C LEU A 163 0.33 10.82 30.89
N ARG A 164 0.90 9.85 31.59
CA ARG A 164 0.88 9.82 33.06
C ARG A 164 1.57 11.04 33.67
N SER A 165 2.71 11.44 33.13
CA SER A 165 3.39 12.66 33.58
C SER A 165 2.55 13.91 33.37
N ASN A 166 1.92 14.05 32.21
CA ASN A 166 1.14 15.21 31.83
C ASN A 166 -0.21 15.31 32.58
N THR A 167 -0.70 14.22 33.12
CA THR A 167 -2.00 14.13 33.80
C THR A 167 -1.90 13.76 35.27
N GLN A 168 -0.69 13.69 35.84
CA GLN A 168 -0.46 13.22 37.22
C GLN A 168 -1.08 11.86 37.51
N GLY A 169 -1.14 10.99 36.47
CA GLY A 169 -1.68 9.64 36.58
C GLY A 169 -3.21 9.55 36.60
N ARG A 170 -3.93 10.59 36.24
CA ARG A 170 -5.41 10.67 36.25
C ARG A 170 -6.03 10.39 34.89
#